data_e3355f1a80abbac7f832e7e3c5524eda
#
_entry.id   e3355f1a80abbac7f832e7e3c5524eda
#
_cell.length_a   1.000
_cell.length_b   1.000
_cell.length_c   1.000
_cell.angle_alpha   90.00
_cell.angle_beta   90.00
_cell.angle_gamma   90.00
#
_symmetry.space_group_name_H-M   'P 1'
#
loop_
_entity.id
_entity.type
_entity.pdbx_description
1 polymer ?
#
loop_
_entity_poly.entity_id
_entity_poly.type
_entity_poly.pdbx_seq_one_letter_code
_entity_poly.pdbx_strand_id
1 'polypeptide(L)'
;MMSAVIGLEDGTIVTGTGFGAEGTVCGELVFTTQYTGYEEALSDPSYKGQILMFTYPLIGNYGVSDECFESDGVKAEGLVVREACPDPFHHSSKRTIYRLMEDEGKPGIAGVDTRMLTLNNREHGTMRAALINGSDDGEAAVQLAREQPKISDIDLISKVTCNEAYNVKSKIDTSDKKHIVLIDLGMKAHIIDSLLARGMDVTVVPASTPASAISDYEPDLLFLSNGPGDPQNAIEATKAVNYFASELPIAGICLGHQVISRAMGADTYKLKFGHRGANQPVKDLSSSIVHITSQNHGFAVDNDSLEATDLYTTELNTNDNTIEGVAHRDLDILSVQYHPDAHPGPMDTEKQFFDKIYKMAGGDK
;
A
#
# COMPACT_ATOMS: atom_id res chain seq x y z
N MET A 1 31.84 -5.36 -9.72
CA MET A 1 30.52 -4.72 -9.53
C MET A 1 29.79 -4.88 -10.86
N MET A 2 28.56 -5.29 -10.81
CA MET A 2 27.70 -5.56 -11.96
C MET A 2 27.17 -4.22 -12.48
N SER A 3 27.09 -4.02 -13.80
CA SER A 3 26.43 -2.85 -14.37
C SER A 3 24.91 -3.02 -14.28
N ALA A 4 24.19 -1.93 -14.06
CA ALA A 4 22.75 -1.91 -14.17
C ALA A 4 22.28 -0.61 -14.83
N VAL A 5 21.10 -0.67 -15.45
CA VAL A 5 20.49 0.46 -16.11
C VAL A 5 18.98 0.48 -15.85
N ILE A 6 18.44 1.67 -15.66
CA ILE A 6 17.00 1.90 -15.66
C ILE A 6 16.63 2.82 -16.83
N GLY A 7 15.67 2.41 -17.63
CA GLY A 7 15.07 3.19 -18.73
C GLY A 7 13.63 3.55 -18.43
N LEU A 8 13.24 4.80 -18.69
CA LEU A 8 11.87 5.28 -18.57
C LEU A 8 11.22 5.43 -19.95
N GLU A 9 9.89 5.38 -19.99
CA GLU A 9 9.12 5.49 -21.24
C GLU A 9 9.30 6.83 -21.99
N ASP A 10 9.73 7.89 -21.29
CA ASP A 10 10.05 9.20 -21.90
C ASP A 10 11.38 9.21 -22.63
N GLY A 11 12.21 8.17 -22.47
CA GLY A 11 13.54 8.03 -23.05
C GLY A 11 14.68 8.34 -22.06
N THR A 12 14.37 8.67 -20.81
CA THR A 12 15.38 8.87 -19.77
C THR A 12 16.09 7.55 -19.48
N ILE A 13 17.44 7.58 -19.54
CA ILE A 13 18.29 6.44 -19.24
C ILE A 13 19.21 6.82 -18.07
N VAL A 14 19.28 5.98 -17.06
CA VAL A 14 20.19 6.16 -15.91
C VAL A 14 20.93 4.86 -15.65
N THR A 15 22.25 4.95 -15.63
CA THR A 15 23.15 3.82 -15.33
C THR A 15 23.62 3.87 -13.88
N GLY A 16 23.94 2.72 -13.33
CA GLY A 16 24.45 2.61 -11.96
C GLY A 16 25.11 1.27 -11.70
N THR A 17 25.30 0.97 -10.43
CA THR A 17 25.84 -0.32 -9.97
C THR A 17 24.68 -1.25 -9.60
N GLY A 18 24.64 -2.40 -10.22
CA GLY A 18 23.65 -3.43 -9.94
C GLY A 18 23.92 -4.18 -8.63
N PHE A 19 22.83 -4.56 -7.95
CA PHE A 19 22.85 -5.44 -6.79
C PHE A 19 21.57 -6.30 -6.75
N GLY A 20 21.53 -7.30 -5.82
CA GLY A 20 20.45 -8.28 -5.82
C GLY A 20 20.54 -9.24 -7.00
N ALA A 21 19.41 -9.76 -7.45
CA ALA A 21 19.37 -10.74 -8.53
C ALA A 21 19.68 -10.12 -9.90
N GLU A 22 20.41 -10.85 -10.74
CA GLU A 22 20.50 -10.54 -12.18
C GLU A 22 19.15 -10.70 -12.84
N GLY A 23 18.83 -9.83 -13.80
CA GLY A 23 17.60 -9.96 -14.56
C GLY A 23 16.97 -8.62 -14.92
N THR A 24 15.79 -8.72 -15.50
CA THR A 24 15.01 -7.57 -16.00
C THR A 24 13.65 -7.56 -15.34
N VAL A 25 13.25 -6.41 -14.84
CA VAL A 25 11.89 -6.17 -14.33
C VAL A 25 11.30 -4.91 -14.95
N CYS A 26 9.99 -4.93 -15.11
CA CYS A 26 9.21 -3.82 -15.57
C CYS A 26 8.21 -3.40 -14.49
N GLY A 27 7.91 -2.12 -14.40
CA GLY A 27 6.95 -1.58 -13.44
C GLY A 27 6.83 -0.06 -13.58
N GLU A 28 5.94 0.52 -12.80
CA GLU A 28 5.86 1.98 -12.69
C GLU A 28 6.94 2.47 -11.71
N LEU A 29 7.81 3.41 -12.13
CA LEU A 29 8.79 4.00 -11.21
C LEU A 29 8.07 4.94 -10.25
N VAL A 30 8.11 4.59 -8.97
CA VAL A 30 7.55 5.40 -7.90
C VAL A 30 8.61 5.75 -6.86
N PHE A 31 8.44 6.86 -6.15
CA PHE A 31 9.37 7.23 -5.09
C PHE A 31 8.66 7.35 -3.74
N THR A 32 9.39 7.00 -2.68
CA THR A 32 8.97 7.25 -1.30
C THR A 32 9.91 8.23 -0.63
N THR A 33 9.36 9.06 0.27
CA THR A 33 10.12 10.00 1.10
C THR A 33 10.50 9.42 2.47
N GLN A 34 10.22 8.16 2.72
CA GLN A 34 10.60 7.47 3.95
C GLN A 34 12.13 7.42 4.10
N TYR A 35 12.61 7.64 5.32
CA TYR A 35 14.03 7.57 5.66
C TYR A 35 14.40 6.32 6.48
N THR A 36 13.39 5.57 6.91
CA THR A 36 13.49 4.29 7.64
C THR A 36 12.35 3.38 7.20
N GLY A 37 12.37 2.10 7.58
CA GLY A 37 11.30 1.16 7.27
C GLY A 37 11.35 0.65 5.83
N TYR A 38 12.55 0.43 5.30
CA TYR A 38 12.68 -0.12 3.94
C TYR A 38 12.29 -1.59 3.85
N GLU A 39 12.35 -2.37 4.94
CA GLU A 39 11.86 -3.75 4.98
C GLU A 39 10.35 -3.78 4.81
N GLU A 40 9.65 -2.95 5.59
CA GLU A 40 8.20 -2.80 5.55
C GLU A 40 7.74 -2.29 4.17
N ALA A 41 8.41 -1.26 3.64
CA ALA A 41 8.07 -0.72 2.33
C ALA A 41 8.29 -1.73 1.20
N LEU A 42 9.40 -2.47 1.20
CA LEU A 42 9.69 -3.48 0.17
C LEU A 42 8.70 -4.66 0.21
N SER A 43 8.22 -5.02 1.39
CA SER A 43 7.28 -6.13 1.60
C SER A 43 5.81 -5.72 1.58
N ASP A 44 5.49 -4.41 1.45
CA ASP A 44 4.12 -3.92 1.32
C ASP A 44 3.53 -4.34 -0.05
N PRO A 45 2.44 -5.15 -0.06
CA PRO A 45 1.82 -5.59 -1.29
C PRO A 45 1.33 -4.47 -2.21
N SER A 46 1.09 -3.26 -1.67
CA SER A 46 0.69 -2.09 -2.45
C SER A 46 1.76 -1.63 -3.45
N TYR A 47 3.03 -2.07 -3.30
CA TYR A 47 4.08 -1.81 -4.30
C TYR A 47 4.14 -2.86 -5.43
N LYS A 48 3.24 -3.83 -5.48
CA LYS A 48 3.20 -4.79 -6.59
C LYS A 48 3.01 -4.08 -7.94
N GLY A 49 3.81 -4.46 -8.94
CA GLY A 49 3.84 -3.79 -10.25
C GLY A 49 4.63 -2.48 -10.29
N GLN A 50 5.34 -2.13 -9.21
CA GLN A 50 6.11 -0.88 -9.10
C GLN A 50 7.60 -1.14 -8.84
N ILE A 51 8.46 -0.31 -9.43
CA ILE A 51 9.89 -0.21 -9.10
C ILE A 51 10.00 0.90 -8.05
N LEU A 52 10.43 0.53 -6.85
CA LEU A 52 10.47 1.44 -5.71
C LEU A 52 11.80 2.20 -5.65
N MET A 53 11.72 3.53 -5.60
CA MET A 53 12.87 4.41 -5.40
C MET A 53 12.78 5.10 -4.04
N PHE A 54 13.86 5.05 -3.27
CA PHE A 54 13.98 5.86 -2.05
C PHE A 54 14.64 7.19 -2.34
N THR A 55 14.03 8.29 -1.87
CA THR A 55 14.66 9.62 -1.93
C THR A 55 15.71 9.81 -0.85
N TYR A 56 15.61 9.06 0.25
CA TYR A 56 16.64 9.02 1.29
C TYR A 56 17.92 8.39 0.72
N PRO A 57 19.10 9.03 0.92
CA PRO A 57 20.28 8.66 0.15
C PRO A 57 20.88 7.30 0.51
N LEU A 58 20.73 6.83 1.75
CA LEU A 58 21.35 5.59 2.22
C LEU A 58 20.30 4.57 2.64
N ILE A 59 20.23 3.42 1.96
CA ILE A 59 19.32 2.32 2.26
C ILE A 59 20.12 1.07 2.67
N GLY A 60 19.59 0.30 3.62
CA GLY A 60 20.21 -0.93 4.10
C GLY A 60 21.15 -0.75 5.30
N ASN A 61 21.28 0.45 5.86
CA ASN A 61 22.26 0.79 6.91
C ASN A 61 22.03 0.07 8.25
N TYR A 62 20.81 -0.35 8.57
CA TYR A 62 20.52 -1.17 9.75
C TYR A 62 20.29 -2.67 9.43
N GLY A 63 20.52 -3.07 8.18
CA GLY A 63 20.34 -4.45 7.73
C GLY A 63 18.88 -4.86 7.58
N VAL A 64 18.64 -6.14 7.48
CA VAL A 64 17.33 -6.77 7.34
C VAL A 64 17.14 -7.74 8.48
N SER A 65 16.02 -7.62 9.21
CA SER A 65 15.68 -8.47 10.35
C SER A 65 14.70 -9.59 10.01
N ASP A 66 13.92 -9.45 8.93
CA ASP A 66 12.78 -10.26 8.52
C ASP A 66 11.58 -10.23 9.50
N GLU A 67 11.68 -9.48 10.59
CA GLU A 67 10.62 -9.37 11.62
C GLU A 67 9.62 -8.25 11.34
N CYS A 68 10.00 -7.33 10.42
CA CYS A 68 9.21 -6.14 10.08
C CYS A 68 8.51 -6.27 8.72
N PHE A 69 8.44 -7.46 8.15
CA PHE A 69 7.79 -7.65 6.84
C PHE A 69 6.28 -7.55 6.95
N GLU A 70 5.70 -6.84 6.00
CA GLU A 70 4.25 -6.67 5.87
C GLU A 70 3.56 -7.81 5.12
N SER A 71 4.34 -8.69 4.48
CA SER A 71 3.86 -9.89 3.78
C SER A 71 4.98 -10.94 3.65
N ASP A 72 4.74 -12.00 2.90
CA ASP A 72 5.60 -13.15 2.70
C ASP A 72 6.83 -12.90 1.80
N GLY A 73 7.36 -11.68 1.74
CA GLY A 73 8.57 -11.33 0.99
C GLY A 73 8.46 -9.99 0.26
N VAL A 74 9.43 -9.68 -0.58
CA VAL A 74 9.51 -8.43 -1.34
C VAL A 74 8.45 -8.38 -2.44
N LYS A 75 7.59 -7.37 -2.41
CA LYS A 75 6.50 -7.16 -3.38
C LYS A 75 6.85 -6.16 -4.48
N ALA A 76 7.70 -5.18 -4.17
CA ALA A 76 8.24 -4.28 -5.19
C ALA A 76 8.96 -5.09 -6.28
N GLU A 77 8.86 -4.64 -7.54
CA GLU A 77 9.51 -5.35 -8.65
C GLU A 77 11.03 -5.15 -8.67
N GLY A 78 11.51 -4.00 -8.22
CA GLY A 78 12.92 -3.67 -8.11
C GLY A 78 13.16 -2.50 -7.19
N LEU A 79 14.43 -2.24 -6.87
CA LEU A 79 14.86 -1.20 -5.93
C LEU A 79 15.84 -0.22 -6.59
N VAL A 80 15.55 1.09 -6.47
CA VAL A 80 16.39 2.18 -6.96
C VAL A 80 16.83 3.04 -5.78
N VAL A 81 18.15 3.17 -5.59
CA VAL A 81 18.73 3.93 -4.48
C VAL A 81 19.92 4.78 -4.90
N ARG A 82 20.19 5.83 -4.14
CA ARG A 82 21.43 6.60 -4.26
C ARG A 82 22.61 5.77 -3.78
N GLU A 83 22.48 5.16 -2.59
CA GLU A 83 23.50 4.34 -1.97
C GLU A 83 22.86 3.14 -1.25
N ALA A 84 23.35 1.94 -1.52
CA ALA A 84 23.01 0.74 -0.78
C ALA A 84 24.14 0.41 0.20
N CYS A 85 23.83 0.20 1.48
CA CYS A 85 24.80 -0.11 2.51
C CYS A 85 25.30 -1.56 2.40
N PRO A 86 26.60 -1.81 2.14
CA PRO A 86 27.11 -3.17 2.05
C PRO A 86 27.33 -3.83 3.42
N ASP A 87 27.64 -3.03 4.44
CA ASP A 87 28.01 -3.48 5.77
C ASP A 87 27.10 -2.83 6.83
N PRO A 88 25.87 -3.38 7.02
CA PRO A 88 24.93 -2.84 7.98
C PRO A 88 25.39 -3.05 9.42
N PHE A 89 25.04 -2.10 10.29
CA PHE A 89 25.38 -2.17 11.70
C PHE A 89 24.15 -1.95 12.59
N HIS A 90 23.50 -3.04 12.98
CA HIS A 90 22.42 -3.04 13.96
C HIS A 90 22.30 -4.40 14.62
N HIS A 91 21.87 -4.45 15.89
CA HIS A 91 21.78 -5.69 16.66
C HIS A 91 20.76 -6.71 16.10
N SER A 92 19.73 -6.26 15.40
CA SER A 92 18.71 -7.11 14.77
C SER A 92 19.06 -7.52 13.34
N SER A 93 20.16 -7.02 12.77
CA SER A 93 20.53 -7.33 11.39
C SER A 93 20.87 -8.82 11.23
N LYS A 94 20.15 -9.52 10.37
CA LYS A 94 20.39 -10.94 10.00
C LYS A 94 21.04 -11.04 8.64
N ARG A 95 20.76 -10.11 7.71
CA ARG A 95 21.31 -10.07 6.36
C ARG A 95 21.37 -8.64 5.82
N THR A 96 22.08 -8.44 4.74
CA THR A 96 22.18 -7.14 4.04
C THR A 96 21.00 -6.95 3.09
N ILE A 97 20.75 -5.70 2.66
CA ILE A 97 19.78 -5.41 1.59
C ILE A 97 20.16 -6.08 0.26
N TYR A 98 21.46 -6.26 -0.01
CA TYR A 98 21.98 -6.99 -1.17
C TYR A 98 21.49 -8.43 -1.16
N ARG A 99 21.65 -9.09 0.00
CA ARG A 99 21.25 -10.49 0.17
C ARG A 99 19.74 -10.66 0.14
N LEU A 100 18.97 -9.73 0.74
CA LEU A 100 17.51 -9.73 0.63
C LEU A 100 17.08 -9.73 -0.84
N MET A 101 17.55 -8.74 -1.61
CA MET A 101 17.15 -8.61 -3.02
C MET A 101 17.59 -9.80 -3.87
N GLU A 102 18.73 -10.42 -3.57
CA GLU A 102 19.19 -11.63 -4.23
C GLU A 102 18.30 -12.84 -3.91
N ASP A 103 18.01 -13.08 -2.62
CA ASP A 103 17.18 -14.20 -2.15
C ASP A 103 15.74 -14.12 -2.69
N GLU A 104 15.20 -12.90 -2.84
CA GLU A 104 13.87 -12.64 -3.37
C GLU A 104 13.81 -12.58 -4.90
N GLY A 105 14.94 -12.78 -5.59
CA GLY A 105 15.02 -12.74 -7.05
C GLY A 105 14.73 -11.35 -7.63
N LYS A 106 14.99 -10.29 -6.87
CA LYS A 106 14.70 -8.91 -7.26
C LYS A 106 15.96 -8.12 -7.62
N PRO A 107 15.98 -7.41 -8.76
CA PRO A 107 17.10 -6.54 -9.12
C PRO A 107 17.06 -5.23 -8.35
N GLY A 108 18.26 -4.68 -8.10
CA GLY A 108 18.46 -3.34 -7.56
C GLY A 108 19.51 -2.56 -8.32
N ILE A 109 19.43 -1.24 -8.28
CA ILE A 109 20.42 -0.31 -8.84
C ILE A 109 20.78 0.76 -7.82
N ALA A 110 22.07 0.96 -7.60
CA ALA A 110 22.66 1.97 -6.73
C ALA A 110 23.54 2.95 -7.51
N GLY A 111 23.87 4.09 -6.92
CA GLY A 111 24.67 5.15 -7.56
C GLY A 111 23.83 6.07 -8.46
N VAL A 112 22.52 5.99 -8.37
CA VAL A 112 21.57 6.75 -9.20
C VAL A 112 21.33 8.15 -8.61
N ASP A 113 21.12 9.13 -9.47
CA ASP A 113 20.61 10.45 -9.06
C ASP A 113 19.10 10.38 -8.78
N THR A 114 18.75 9.88 -7.58
CA THR A 114 17.37 9.74 -7.15
C THR A 114 16.64 11.09 -7.03
N ARG A 115 17.38 12.19 -6.79
CA ARG A 115 16.79 13.52 -6.79
C ARG A 115 16.33 13.95 -8.18
N MET A 116 17.14 13.73 -9.21
CA MET A 116 16.77 14.03 -10.61
C MET A 116 15.53 13.22 -11.01
N LEU A 117 15.49 11.91 -10.73
CA LEU A 117 14.33 11.06 -11.04
C LEU A 117 13.07 11.48 -10.25
N THR A 118 13.24 11.91 -8.99
CA THR A 118 12.11 12.43 -8.18
C THR A 118 11.54 13.70 -8.80
N LEU A 119 12.38 14.63 -9.25
CA LEU A 119 11.92 15.85 -9.90
C LEU A 119 11.22 15.54 -11.22
N ASN A 120 11.75 14.60 -12.01
CA ASN A 120 11.12 14.13 -13.24
C ASN A 120 9.71 13.54 -12.97
N ASN A 121 9.59 12.65 -12.00
CA ASN A 121 8.28 12.08 -11.61
C ASN A 121 7.29 13.14 -11.11
N ARG A 122 7.76 14.16 -10.39
CA ARG A 122 6.89 15.26 -9.93
C ARG A 122 6.42 16.15 -11.09
N GLU A 123 7.26 16.36 -12.08
CA GLU A 123 6.97 17.20 -13.24
C GLU A 123 6.10 16.50 -14.28
N HIS A 124 6.32 15.21 -14.54
CA HIS A 124 5.66 14.47 -15.63
C HIS A 124 4.68 13.40 -15.14
N GLY A 125 4.70 13.06 -13.85
CA GLY A 125 3.94 11.97 -13.27
C GLY A 125 4.76 10.68 -13.13
N THR A 126 4.16 9.65 -12.53
CA THR A 126 4.77 8.32 -12.51
C THR A 126 4.85 7.74 -13.92
N MET A 127 5.96 7.12 -14.25
CA MET A 127 6.25 6.60 -15.58
C MET A 127 6.53 5.10 -15.54
N ARG A 128 6.19 4.43 -16.63
CA ARG A 128 6.64 3.05 -16.85
C ARG A 128 8.16 3.03 -16.98
N ALA A 129 8.77 2.06 -16.33
CA ALA A 129 10.22 1.89 -16.30
C ALA A 129 10.59 0.41 -16.45
N ALA A 130 11.79 0.16 -16.96
CA ALA A 130 12.42 -1.15 -16.89
C ALA A 130 13.79 -1.03 -16.25
N LEU A 131 14.08 -1.91 -15.30
CA LEU A 131 15.37 -2.04 -14.62
C LEU A 131 16.04 -3.33 -15.09
N ILE A 132 17.25 -3.21 -15.65
CA ILE A 132 18.08 -4.34 -16.06
C ILE A 132 19.32 -4.39 -15.16
N ASN A 133 19.49 -5.46 -14.41
CA ASN A 133 20.69 -5.74 -13.65
C ASN A 133 21.52 -6.79 -14.39
N GLY A 134 22.77 -6.48 -14.72
CA GLY A 134 23.67 -7.29 -15.54
C GLY A 134 23.86 -6.73 -16.97
N SER A 135 23.33 -5.55 -17.28
CA SER A 135 23.51 -4.88 -18.57
C SER A 135 23.56 -3.36 -18.39
N ASP A 136 24.13 -2.68 -19.38
CA ASP A 136 24.12 -1.23 -19.54
C ASP A 136 23.34 -0.77 -20.78
N ASP A 137 22.58 -1.66 -21.41
CA ASP A 137 21.77 -1.36 -22.60
C ASP A 137 20.53 -0.53 -22.23
N GLY A 138 20.72 0.78 -22.20
CA GLY A 138 19.66 1.73 -21.88
C GLY A 138 18.55 1.81 -22.90
N GLU A 139 18.87 1.60 -24.20
CA GLU A 139 17.86 1.61 -25.27
C GLU A 139 16.89 0.42 -25.12
N ALA A 140 17.44 -0.76 -24.82
CA ALA A 140 16.61 -1.92 -24.51
C ALA A 140 15.71 -1.68 -23.28
N ALA A 141 16.22 -1.04 -22.23
CA ALA A 141 15.42 -0.69 -21.06
C ALA A 141 14.28 0.29 -21.40
N VAL A 142 14.52 1.32 -22.19
CA VAL A 142 13.50 2.28 -22.65
C VAL A 142 12.43 1.56 -23.51
N GLN A 143 12.85 0.68 -24.39
CA GLN A 143 11.91 -0.08 -25.21
C GLN A 143 10.99 -0.95 -24.36
N LEU A 144 11.53 -1.70 -23.41
CA LEU A 144 10.77 -2.52 -22.48
C LEU A 144 9.79 -1.67 -21.64
N ALA A 145 10.23 -0.48 -21.19
CA ALA A 145 9.37 0.44 -20.47
C ALA A 145 8.15 0.90 -21.29
N ARG A 146 8.32 1.12 -22.61
CA ARG A 146 7.24 1.53 -23.51
C ARG A 146 6.29 0.40 -23.87
N GLU A 147 6.78 -0.82 -23.95
CA GLU A 147 6.00 -2.00 -24.37
C GLU A 147 5.13 -2.57 -23.26
N GLN A 148 5.46 -2.33 -21.98
CA GLN A 148 4.67 -2.84 -20.87
C GLN A 148 3.28 -2.17 -20.80
N PRO A 149 2.22 -2.86 -20.28
CA PRO A 149 0.91 -2.27 -20.08
C PRO A 149 0.99 -1.19 -18.96
N LYS A 150 -0.01 -0.31 -18.93
CA LYS A 150 -0.15 0.63 -17.81
C LYS A 150 -0.59 -0.13 -16.56
N ILE A 151 -0.23 0.38 -15.39
CA ILE A 151 -0.58 -0.24 -14.10
C ILE A 151 -2.11 -0.37 -13.91
N SER A 152 -2.89 0.54 -14.44
CA SER A 152 -4.36 0.49 -14.44
C SER A 152 -4.94 -0.68 -15.23
N ASP A 153 -4.19 -1.19 -16.22
CA ASP A 153 -4.65 -2.23 -17.15
C ASP A 153 -4.29 -3.65 -16.64
N ILE A 154 -3.65 -3.73 -15.45
CA ILE A 154 -3.17 -4.99 -14.87
C ILE A 154 -3.99 -5.31 -13.63
N ASP A 155 -4.52 -6.52 -13.54
CA ASP A 155 -5.06 -7.06 -12.29
C ASP A 155 -3.88 -7.41 -11.36
N LEU A 156 -3.59 -6.51 -10.42
CA LEU A 156 -2.55 -6.69 -9.42
C LEU A 156 -3.09 -7.29 -8.13
N ILE A 157 -4.39 -7.15 -7.86
CA ILE A 157 -5.03 -7.68 -6.66
C ILE A 157 -4.94 -9.21 -6.64
N SER A 158 -5.24 -9.87 -7.76
CA SER A 158 -5.14 -11.32 -7.89
C SER A 158 -3.73 -11.88 -7.66
N LYS A 159 -2.69 -11.04 -7.77
CA LYS A 159 -1.28 -11.44 -7.58
C LYS A 159 -0.81 -11.33 -6.13
N VAL A 160 -1.60 -10.72 -5.24
CA VAL A 160 -1.20 -10.45 -3.85
C VAL A 160 -2.22 -10.93 -2.82
N THR A 161 -3.47 -11.16 -3.20
CA THR A 161 -4.51 -11.71 -2.33
C THR A 161 -4.17 -13.14 -1.89
N CYS A 162 -4.66 -13.56 -0.72
CA CYS A 162 -4.50 -14.93 -0.25
C CYS A 162 -5.20 -15.93 -1.18
N ASN A 163 -4.69 -17.16 -1.21
CA ASN A 163 -5.25 -18.23 -2.07
C ASN A 163 -6.52 -18.85 -1.48
N GLU A 164 -6.60 -18.94 -0.16
CA GLU A 164 -7.70 -19.57 0.59
C GLU A 164 -8.02 -18.75 1.83
N ALA A 165 -9.27 -18.84 2.29
CA ALA A 165 -9.68 -18.19 3.52
C ALA A 165 -8.98 -18.83 4.73
N TYR A 166 -8.57 -17.99 5.68
CA TYR A 166 -7.96 -18.44 6.93
C TYR A 166 -8.43 -17.59 8.12
N ASN A 167 -8.31 -18.16 9.32
CA ASN A 167 -8.73 -17.51 10.56
C ASN A 167 -7.53 -17.17 11.43
N VAL A 168 -7.53 -15.96 11.99
CA VAL A 168 -6.56 -15.53 13.01
C VAL A 168 -7.33 -15.11 14.24
N LYS A 169 -7.01 -15.72 15.38
CA LYS A 169 -7.70 -15.47 16.65
C LYS A 169 -6.89 -14.54 17.54
N SER A 170 -7.58 -13.57 18.13
CA SER A 170 -6.99 -12.75 19.18
C SER A 170 -6.67 -13.59 20.41
N LYS A 171 -5.50 -13.32 21.00
CA LYS A 171 -5.09 -13.91 22.30
C LYS A 171 -5.71 -13.19 23.50
N ILE A 172 -6.35 -12.05 23.25
CA ILE A 172 -7.03 -11.29 24.32
C ILE A 172 -8.31 -12.05 24.70
N ASP A 173 -8.41 -12.40 25.95
CA ASP A 173 -9.61 -13.03 26.49
C ASP A 173 -10.62 -11.93 26.89
N THR A 174 -11.66 -11.79 26.07
CA THR A 174 -12.76 -10.86 26.31
C THR A 174 -14.07 -11.61 26.20
N SER A 175 -15.04 -11.25 27.02
CA SER A 175 -16.38 -11.83 26.99
C SER A 175 -17.18 -11.40 25.78
N ASP A 176 -16.75 -10.36 25.07
CA ASP A 176 -17.39 -9.76 23.90
C ASP A 176 -16.42 -9.78 22.71
N LYS A 177 -16.11 -11.00 22.21
CA LYS A 177 -15.28 -11.17 21.02
C LYS A 177 -16.06 -10.78 19.78
N LYS A 178 -15.46 -9.87 19.01
CA LYS A 178 -16.00 -9.47 17.71
C LYS A 178 -15.32 -10.24 16.59
N HIS A 179 -16.09 -10.56 15.56
CA HIS A 179 -15.61 -11.27 14.39
C HIS A 179 -15.59 -10.35 13.17
N ILE A 180 -14.41 -10.13 12.63
CA ILE A 180 -14.19 -9.31 11.43
C ILE A 180 -13.94 -10.24 10.25
N VAL A 181 -14.68 -10.06 9.16
CA VAL A 181 -14.29 -10.64 7.88
C VAL A 181 -13.52 -9.58 7.10
N LEU A 182 -12.28 -9.90 6.76
CA LEU A 182 -11.36 -9.02 6.04
C LEU A 182 -11.18 -9.53 4.62
N ILE A 183 -11.56 -8.71 3.62
CA ILE A 183 -11.25 -8.97 2.22
C ILE A 183 -9.81 -8.56 1.96
N ASP A 184 -8.98 -9.54 1.58
CA ASP A 184 -7.57 -9.34 1.28
C ASP A 184 -7.38 -8.82 -0.16
N LEU A 185 -7.17 -7.51 -0.28
CA LEU A 185 -6.82 -6.84 -1.55
C LEU A 185 -5.32 -6.70 -1.75
N GLY A 186 -4.51 -7.23 -0.85
CA GLY A 186 -3.07 -7.07 -0.74
C GLY A 186 -2.69 -6.45 0.60
N MET A 187 -3.07 -7.14 1.66
CA MET A 187 -3.07 -6.67 3.03
C MET A 187 -1.67 -6.61 3.63
N LYS A 188 -1.43 -5.56 4.44
CA LYS A 188 -0.30 -5.48 5.36
C LYS A 188 -0.59 -6.26 6.64
N ALA A 189 0.41 -7.00 7.14
CA ALA A 189 0.29 -7.84 8.34
C ALA A 189 -0.15 -7.04 9.59
N HIS A 190 0.36 -5.81 9.76
CA HIS A 190 0.04 -4.98 10.91
C HIS A 190 -1.43 -4.54 11.00
N ILE A 191 -2.20 -4.61 9.91
CA ILE A 191 -3.66 -4.42 9.97
C ILE A 191 -4.31 -5.51 10.83
N ILE A 192 -3.93 -6.78 10.60
CA ILE A 192 -4.41 -7.89 11.45
C ILE A 192 -3.96 -7.68 12.89
N ASP A 193 -2.69 -7.37 13.12
CA ASP A 193 -2.15 -7.18 14.48
C ASP A 193 -2.92 -6.10 15.24
N SER A 194 -3.27 -4.98 14.58
CA SER A 194 -4.06 -3.90 15.18
C SER A 194 -5.49 -4.32 15.54
N LEU A 195 -6.12 -5.16 14.70
CA LEU A 195 -7.45 -5.73 15.00
C LEU A 195 -7.37 -6.74 16.16
N LEU A 196 -6.40 -7.65 16.13
CA LEU A 196 -6.19 -8.65 17.19
C LEU A 196 -5.85 -8.02 18.54
N ALA A 197 -5.09 -6.92 18.55
CA ALA A 197 -4.75 -6.17 19.75
C ALA A 197 -5.96 -5.57 20.49
N ARG A 198 -7.13 -5.56 19.85
CA ARG A 198 -8.42 -5.11 20.42
C ARG A 198 -9.35 -6.24 20.78
N GLY A 199 -8.91 -7.48 20.66
CA GLY A 199 -9.72 -8.66 20.99
C GLY A 199 -10.64 -9.13 19.85
N MET A 200 -10.48 -8.58 18.65
CA MET A 200 -11.24 -9.00 17.47
C MET A 200 -10.63 -10.25 16.84
N ASP A 201 -11.41 -11.27 16.56
CA ASP A 201 -11.02 -12.41 15.73
C ASP A 201 -11.21 -12.02 14.25
N VAL A 202 -10.31 -12.47 13.38
CA VAL A 202 -10.31 -12.08 11.97
C VAL A 202 -10.38 -13.31 11.07
N THR A 203 -11.34 -13.35 10.16
CA THR A 203 -11.34 -14.26 9.01
C THR A 203 -10.89 -13.47 7.79
N VAL A 204 -9.74 -13.85 7.23
CA VAL A 204 -9.23 -13.26 6.00
C VAL A 204 -9.74 -14.08 4.82
N VAL A 205 -10.32 -13.40 3.83
CA VAL A 205 -10.86 -14.04 2.63
C VAL A 205 -10.20 -13.47 1.36
N PRO A 206 -10.02 -14.28 0.30
CA PRO A 206 -9.55 -13.79 -0.99
C PRO A 206 -10.39 -12.66 -1.56
N ALA A 207 -9.78 -11.76 -2.32
CA ALA A 207 -10.47 -10.66 -3.01
C ALA A 207 -11.60 -11.11 -3.95
N SER A 208 -11.55 -12.34 -4.44
CA SER A 208 -12.56 -12.95 -5.32
C SER A 208 -13.73 -13.60 -4.60
N THR A 209 -13.77 -13.57 -3.25
CA THR A 209 -14.81 -14.21 -2.46
C THR A 209 -16.16 -13.52 -2.67
N PRO A 210 -17.22 -14.21 -3.11
CA PRO A 210 -18.51 -13.61 -3.31
C PRO A 210 -19.18 -13.25 -1.98
N ALA A 211 -20.03 -12.21 -1.97
CA ALA A 211 -20.74 -11.73 -0.77
C ALA A 211 -21.52 -12.83 -0.05
N SER A 212 -22.16 -13.75 -0.78
CA SER A 212 -22.89 -14.88 -0.19
C SER A 212 -22.00 -15.80 0.65
N ALA A 213 -20.75 -16.06 0.21
CA ALA A 213 -19.80 -16.86 0.98
C ALA A 213 -19.25 -16.09 2.20
N ILE A 214 -19.15 -14.74 2.10
CA ILE A 214 -18.79 -13.89 3.24
C ILE A 214 -19.89 -13.95 4.33
N SER A 215 -21.17 -13.98 3.94
CA SER A 215 -22.29 -14.10 4.89
C SER A 215 -22.23 -15.37 5.74
N ASP A 216 -21.71 -16.48 5.19
CA ASP A 216 -21.60 -17.76 5.92
C ASP A 216 -20.64 -17.68 7.14
N TYR A 217 -19.78 -16.67 7.19
CA TYR A 217 -18.89 -16.41 8.34
C TYR A 217 -19.56 -15.61 9.46
N GLU A 218 -20.76 -15.07 9.26
CA GLU A 218 -21.51 -14.26 10.24
C GLU A 218 -20.66 -13.12 10.85
N PRO A 219 -20.10 -12.19 10.04
CA PRO A 219 -19.23 -11.12 10.54
C PRO A 219 -20.00 -10.05 11.33
N ASP A 220 -19.38 -9.49 12.37
CA ASP A 220 -19.84 -8.28 13.04
C ASP A 220 -19.46 -7.00 12.25
N LEU A 221 -18.44 -7.08 11.35
CA LEU A 221 -18.00 -5.99 10.49
C LEU A 221 -17.26 -6.55 9.27
N LEU A 222 -17.50 -5.93 8.11
CA LEU A 222 -16.74 -6.17 6.88
C LEU A 222 -15.58 -5.17 6.78
N PHE A 223 -14.36 -5.67 6.63
CA PHE A 223 -13.17 -4.85 6.49
C PHE A 223 -12.50 -5.05 5.11
N LEU A 224 -12.17 -3.96 4.41
CA LEU A 224 -11.43 -3.99 3.15
C LEU A 224 -10.00 -3.50 3.39
N SER A 225 -9.02 -4.34 3.04
CA SER A 225 -7.61 -4.01 3.24
C SER A 225 -7.09 -2.99 2.24
N ASN A 226 -5.84 -2.56 2.45
CA ASN A 226 -5.02 -1.90 1.43
C ASN A 226 -4.69 -2.87 0.28
N GLY A 227 -4.08 -2.35 -0.78
CA GLY A 227 -3.62 -3.15 -1.91
C GLY A 227 -3.12 -2.33 -3.09
N PRO A 228 -2.59 -3.00 -4.14
CA PRO A 228 -2.05 -2.37 -5.34
C PRO A 228 -3.11 -2.14 -6.43
N GLY A 229 -2.77 -1.28 -7.36
CA GLY A 229 -3.48 -1.14 -8.64
C GLY A 229 -4.62 -0.14 -8.63
N ASP A 230 -5.50 -0.29 -9.61
CA ASP A 230 -6.67 0.55 -9.81
C ASP A 230 -7.88 -0.03 -9.04
N PRO A 231 -8.60 0.76 -8.22
CA PRO A 231 -9.77 0.28 -7.48
C PRO A 231 -10.88 -0.26 -8.39
N GLN A 232 -10.90 0.09 -9.68
CA GLN A 232 -11.86 -0.45 -10.65
C GLN A 232 -11.73 -1.96 -10.85
N ASN A 233 -10.56 -2.52 -10.58
CA ASN A 233 -10.30 -3.96 -10.71
C ASN A 233 -10.83 -4.79 -9.51
N ALA A 234 -11.23 -4.16 -8.40
CA ALA A 234 -11.76 -4.83 -7.20
C ALA A 234 -13.26 -5.14 -7.32
N ILE A 235 -13.66 -5.86 -8.37
CA ILE A 235 -15.07 -6.06 -8.76
C ILE A 235 -15.86 -6.80 -7.67
N GLU A 236 -15.35 -7.92 -7.16
CA GLU A 236 -16.08 -8.72 -6.15
C GLU A 236 -16.14 -8.01 -4.80
N ALA A 237 -15.08 -7.30 -4.40
CA ALA A 237 -15.07 -6.48 -3.20
C ALA A 237 -16.10 -5.33 -3.29
N THR A 238 -16.23 -4.68 -4.46
CA THR A 238 -17.26 -3.66 -4.72
C THR A 238 -18.68 -4.24 -4.59
N LYS A 239 -18.91 -5.46 -5.12
CA LYS A 239 -20.19 -6.15 -4.95
C LYS A 239 -20.48 -6.51 -3.50
N ALA A 240 -19.44 -6.92 -2.74
CA ALA A 240 -19.58 -7.24 -1.33
C ALA A 240 -19.97 -5.97 -0.52
N VAL A 241 -19.33 -4.83 -0.78
CA VAL A 241 -19.72 -3.55 -0.14
C VAL A 241 -21.19 -3.23 -0.41
N ASN A 242 -21.63 -3.30 -1.67
CA ASN A 242 -23.03 -3.03 -2.04
C ASN A 242 -24.02 -4.00 -1.38
N TYR A 243 -23.62 -5.25 -1.21
CA TYR A 243 -24.46 -6.27 -0.57
C TYR A 243 -24.65 -6.01 0.93
N PHE A 244 -23.55 -5.66 1.63
CA PHE A 244 -23.56 -5.51 3.09
C PHE A 244 -23.84 -4.10 3.59
N ALA A 245 -23.87 -3.08 2.72
CA ALA A 245 -23.93 -1.68 3.13
C ALA A 245 -25.05 -1.33 4.12
N SER A 246 -26.22 -1.96 4.00
CA SER A 246 -27.36 -1.76 4.91
C SER A 246 -27.48 -2.81 6.03
N GLU A 247 -26.62 -3.80 6.07
CA GLU A 247 -26.72 -4.94 6.98
C GLU A 247 -25.60 -4.97 8.02
N LEU A 248 -24.39 -4.54 7.65
CA LEU A 248 -23.20 -4.60 8.50
C LEU A 248 -22.42 -3.28 8.48
N PRO A 249 -21.72 -2.96 9.56
CA PRO A 249 -20.68 -1.94 9.53
C PRO A 249 -19.59 -2.31 8.52
N ILE A 250 -19.12 -1.32 7.76
CA ILE A 250 -18.05 -1.50 6.77
C ILE A 250 -16.91 -0.52 7.02
N ALA A 251 -15.68 -1.03 7.00
CA ALA A 251 -14.50 -0.20 7.13
C ALA A 251 -13.43 -0.54 6.08
N GLY A 252 -12.53 0.39 5.79
CA GLY A 252 -11.47 0.13 4.83
C GLY A 252 -10.29 1.09 4.92
N ILE A 253 -9.15 0.61 4.43
CA ILE A 253 -7.88 1.33 4.39
C ILE A 253 -7.36 1.40 2.95
N CYS A 254 -6.89 2.56 2.51
CA CYS A 254 -6.18 2.81 1.26
C CYS A 254 -6.98 2.32 0.03
N LEU A 255 -6.64 1.19 -0.58
CA LEU A 255 -7.43 0.63 -1.68
C LEU A 255 -8.86 0.31 -1.23
N GLY A 256 -9.04 -0.22 -0.01
CA GLY A 256 -10.36 -0.47 0.56
C GLY A 256 -11.22 0.79 0.70
N HIS A 257 -10.61 1.93 1.06
CA HIS A 257 -11.29 3.23 1.08
C HIS A 257 -11.78 3.63 -0.33
N GLN A 258 -10.94 3.46 -1.34
CA GLN A 258 -11.29 3.77 -2.73
C GLN A 258 -12.41 2.85 -3.25
N VAL A 259 -12.36 1.55 -2.93
CA VAL A 259 -13.40 0.58 -3.31
C VAL A 259 -14.73 0.90 -2.63
N ILE A 260 -14.73 1.22 -1.33
CA ILE A 260 -15.93 1.64 -0.59
C ILE A 260 -16.52 2.90 -1.21
N SER A 261 -15.70 3.92 -1.47
CA SER A 261 -16.16 5.16 -2.07
C SER A 261 -16.80 4.95 -3.44
N ARG A 262 -16.19 4.10 -4.28
CA ARG A 262 -16.76 3.74 -5.59
C ARG A 262 -18.05 2.95 -5.48
N ALA A 263 -18.14 2.00 -4.56
CA ALA A 263 -19.36 1.23 -4.31
C ALA A 263 -20.54 2.14 -3.89
N MET A 264 -20.25 3.21 -3.17
CA MET A 264 -21.23 4.21 -2.76
C MET A 264 -21.49 5.30 -3.82
N GLY A 265 -20.90 5.18 -5.01
CA GLY A 265 -21.19 6.04 -6.17
C GLY A 265 -20.20 7.18 -6.41
N ALA A 266 -19.12 7.31 -5.63
CA ALA A 266 -18.07 8.27 -5.92
C ALA A 266 -17.10 7.75 -7.00
N ASP A 267 -16.41 8.63 -7.68
CA ASP A 267 -15.35 8.30 -8.63
C ASP A 267 -13.96 8.38 -8.00
N THR A 268 -12.99 7.76 -8.66
CA THR A 268 -11.58 7.83 -8.29
C THR A 268 -10.74 8.25 -9.48
N TYR A 269 -9.64 8.94 -9.23
CA TYR A 269 -8.73 9.40 -10.28
C TYR A 269 -7.28 9.08 -9.91
N LYS A 270 -6.43 8.92 -10.94
CA LYS A 270 -5.00 8.70 -10.76
C LYS A 270 -4.30 10.02 -10.42
N LEU A 271 -3.61 10.06 -9.29
CA LEU A 271 -2.74 11.17 -8.90
C LEU A 271 -1.50 11.23 -9.82
N LYS A 272 -0.96 12.42 -10.05
CA LYS A 272 0.18 12.62 -10.93
C LYS A 272 1.40 11.79 -10.51
N PHE A 273 1.75 11.80 -9.22
CA PHE A 273 2.86 11.02 -8.68
C PHE A 273 2.50 10.26 -7.39
N GLY A 274 1.25 10.40 -6.90
CA GLY A 274 0.76 9.73 -5.71
C GLY A 274 1.32 10.29 -4.39
N HIS A 275 0.80 9.78 -3.28
CA HIS A 275 1.32 10.07 -1.96
C HIS A 275 2.06 8.82 -1.45
N ARG A 276 3.37 8.95 -1.22
CA ARG A 276 4.22 7.87 -0.69
C ARG A 276 5.23 8.44 0.29
N GLY A 277 5.10 8.03 1.54
CA GLY A 277 5.96 8.49 2.62
C GLY A 277 5.26 8.43 3.98
N ALA A 278 6.02 8.63 5.04
CA ALA A 278 5.56 8.60 6.42
C ALA A 278 5.45 10.02 7.04
N ASN A 279 5.24 11.03 6.22
CA ASN A 279 5.24 12.45 6.60
C ASN A 279 4.09 13.25 5.96
N GLN A 280 2.99 12.60 5.67
CA GLN A 280 1.83 13.23 5.03
C GLN A 280 0.89 13.80 6.08
N PRO A 281 0.65 15.13 6.06
CA PRO A 281 -0.21 15.77 7.04
C PRO A 281 -1.68 15.66 6.64
N VAL A 282 -2.50 15.07 7.50
CA VAL A 282 -3.94 14.87 7.32
C VAL A 282 -4.70 15.60 8.42
N LYS A 283 -5.66 16.42 8.03
CA LYS A 283 -6.51 17.17 8.94
C LYS A 283 -7.83 16.43 9.17
N ASP A 284 -8.12 16.09 10.40
CA ASP A 284 -9.45 15.70 10.85
C ASP A 284 -10.37 16.93 10.88
N LEU A 285 -11.44 16.88 10.11
CA LEU A 285 -12.37 18.02 9.95
C LEU A 285 -13.25 18.22 11.18
N SER A 286 -13.47 17.20 12.00
CA SER A 286 -14.30 17.29 13.21
C SER A 286 -13.56 17.96 14.37
N SER A 287 -12.30 17.59 14.58
CA SER A 287 -11.45 18.13 15.66
C SER A 287 -10.56 19.29 15.22
N SER A 288 -10.36 19.45 13.92
CA SER A 288 -9.37 20.36 13.31
C SER A 288 -7.91 20.03 13.67
N ILE A 289 -7.64 18.85 14.22
CA ILE A 289 -6.28 18.37 14.50
C ILE A 289 -5.64 17.89 13.19
N VAL A 290 -4.35 18.16 13.05
CA VAL A 290 -3.53 17.62 11.95
C VAL A 290 -2.67 16.49 12.49
N HIS A 291 -2.85 15.30 11.91
CA HIS A 291 -2.04 14.13 12.18
C HIS A 291 -0.99 13.95 11.08
N ILE A 292 0.16 13.40 11.43
CA ILE A 292 1.13 12.96 10.43
C ILE A 292 0.86 11.49 10.15
N THR A 293 0.75 11.14 8.87
CA THR A 293 0.34 9.80 8.44
C THR A 293 1.35 9.14 7.52
N SER A 294 1.31 7.82 7.47
CA SER A 294 1.98 7.00 6.47
C SER A 294 1.04 6.79 5.28
N GLN A 295 1.54 6.96 4.06
CA GLN A 295 0.75 6.82 2.84
C GLN A 295 1.52 6.07 1.75
N ASN A 296 0.80 5.28 0.96
CA ASN A 296 1.30 4.62 -0.23
C ASN A 296 0.15 4.37 -1.22
N HIS A 297 -0.25 5.41 -1.95
CA HIS A 297 -1.31 5.28 -2.95
C HIS A 297 -1.06 6.16 -4.18
N GLY A 298 -1.56 5.70 -5.32
CA GLY A 298 -1.49 6.40 -6.61
C GLY A 298 -2.84 6.91 -7.12
N PHE A 299 -3.94 6.54 -6.42
CA PHE A 299 -5.30 6.98 -6.74
C PHE A 299 -5.89 7.71 -5.54
N ALA A 300 -6.85 8.58 -5.77
CA ALA A 300 -7.62 9.29 -4.76
C ALA A 300 -9.09 9.36 -5.14
N VAL A 301 -9.96 9.56 -4.16
CA VAL A 301 -11.40 9.78 -4.36
C VAL A 301 -11.60 11.20 -4.91
N ASP A 302 -12.45 11.34 -5.92
CA ASP A 302 -12.76 12.62 -6.55
C ASP A 302 -13.75 13.43 -5.70
N ASN A 303 -13.33 14.63 -5.30
CA ASN A 303 -14.12 15.55 -4.47
C ASN A 303 -15.48 15.89 -5.12
N ASP A 304 -15.48 16.19 -6.41
CA ASP A 304 -16.69 16.63 -7.10
C ASP A 304 -17.72 15.50 -7.20
N SER A 305 -17.25 14.26 -7.40
CA SER A 305 -18.14 13.09 -7.46
C SER A 305 -18.74 12.74 -6.09
N LEU A 306 -18.02 13.01 -5.00
CA LEU A 306 -18.49 12.72 -3.64
C LEU A 306 -19.75 13.51 -3.28
N GLU A 307 -19.89 14.75 -3.77
CA GLU A 307 -21.06 15.59 -3.51
C GLU A 307 -22.39 14.98 -4.01
N ALA A 308 -22.32 14.09 -4.99
CA ALA A 308 -23.49 13.40 -5.53
C ALA A 308 -23.89 12.13 -4.73
N THR A 309 -23.17 11.83 -3.66
CA THR A 309 -23.36 10.62 -2.83
C THR A 309 -23.82 10.97 -1.42
N ASP A 310 -24.21 9.94 -0.64
CA ASP A 310 -24.46 10.08 0.79
C ASP A 310 -23.20 9.97 1.65
N LEU A 311 -22.03 9.88 1.04
CA LEU A 311 -20.74 10.00 1.71
C LEU A 311 -20.44 11.46 2.07
N TYR A 312 -19.64 11.67 3.10
CA TYR A 312 -19.06 12.96 3.43
C TYR A 312 -17.59 12.81 3.83
N THR A 313 -16.82 13.84 3.52
CA THR A 313 -15.40 13.89 3.85
C THR A 313 -15.21 14.07 5.35
N THR A 314 -14.41 13.19 5.97
CA THR A 314 -14.02 13.29 7.38
C THR A 314 -12.63 13.87 7.56
N GLU A 315 -11.75 13.65 6.58
CA GLU A 315 -10.34 14.01 6.66
C GLU A 315 -9.80 14.46 5.30
N LEU A 316 -8.86 15.43 5.31
CA LEU A 316 -8.23 16.01 4.12
C LEU A 316 -6.72 16.09 4.26
N ASN A 317 -5.99 15.83 3.19
CA ASN A 317 -4.57 16.13 3.09
C ASN A 317 -4.36 17.65 3.08
N THR A 318 -3.50 18.17 3.96
CA THR A 318 -3.29 19.61 4.06
C THR A 318 -2.37 20.17 2.98
N ASN A 319 -1.71 19.33 2.19
CA ASN A 319 -0.82 19.77 1.11
C ASN A 319 -1.58 20.09 -0.18
N ASP A 320 -2.62 19.31 -0.52
CA ASP A 320 -3.31 19.40 -1.81
C ASP A 320 -4.84 19.24 -1.73
N ASN A 321 -5.38 19.08 -0.51
CA ASN A 321 -6.81 18.89 -0.21
C ASN A 321 -7.42 17.62 -0.83
N THR A 322 -6.63 16.58 -1.13
CA THR A 322 -7.17 15.28 -1.47
C THR A 322 -7.96 14.68 -0.30
N ILE A 323 -9.00 13.91 -0.60
CA ILE A 323 -9.81 13.22 0.41
C ILE A 323 -8.96 12.12 1.05
N GLU A 324 -8.88 12.16 2.38
CA GLU A 324 -8.11 11.21 3.19
C GLU A 324 -8.99 10.34 4.09
N GLY A 325 -10.25 10.69 4.24
CA GLY A 325 -11.24 9.92 4.96
C GLY A 325 -12.65 10.25 4.54
N VAL A 326 -13.52 9.22 4.53
CA VAL A 326 -14.95 9.35 4.30
C VAL A 326 -15.75 8.56 5.32
N ALA A 327 -16.98 9.02 5.55
CA ALA A 327 -18.01 8.27 6.26
C ALA A 327 -19.36 8.45 5.55
N HIS A 328 -20.30 7.55 5.79
CA HIS A 328 -21.66 7.67 5.26
C HIS A 328 -22.59 8.36 6.26
N ARG A 329 -23.59 9.07 5.77
CA ARG A 329 -24.50 9.88 6.61
C ARG A 329 -25.44 9.02 7.46
N ASP A 330 -25.93 7.91 6.90
CA ASP A 330 -26.99 7.07 7.47
C ASP A 330 -26.55 5.63 7.75
N LEU A 331 -25.42 5.17 7.16
CA LEU A 331 -24.93 3.80 7.29
C LEU A 331 -23.61 3.80 8.10
N ASP A 332 -23.35 2.69 8.78
CA ASP A 332 -22.11 2.50 9.55
C ASP A 332 -20.92 2.20 8.61
N ILE A 333 -20.55 3.17 7.79
CA ILE A 333 -19.43 3.09 6.84
C ILE A 333 -18.37 4.14 7.17
N LEU A 334 -17.13 3.70 7.32
CA LEU A 334 -15.97 4.55 7.60
C LEU A 334 -14.74 4.03 6.87
N SER A 335 -13.99 4.91 6.22
CA SER A 335 -12.71 4.50 5.62
C SER A 335 -11.71 5.65 5.55
N VAL A 336 -10.41 5.28 5.50
CA VAL A 336 -9.30 6.22 5.40
C VAL A 336 -8.35 5.84 4.26
N GLN A 337 -7.79 6.85 3.60
CA GLN A 337 -6.87 6.69 2.48
C GLN A 337 -5.45 6.36 2.93
N TYR A 338 -5.02 6.96 4.05
CA TYR A 338 -3.72 6.70 4.65
C TYR A 338 -3.69 5.36 5.40
N HIS A 339 -2.51 4.97 5.90
CA HIS A 339 -2.28 3.76 6.68
C HIS A 339 -2.23 4.05 8.19
N PRO A 340 -3.33 3.90 8.93
CA PRO A 340 -3.34 4.08 10.40
C PRO A 340 -2.53 3.00 11.13
N ASP A 341 -2.37 1.82 10.53
CA ASP A 341 -1.48 0.75 10.98
C ASP A 341 0.00 1.18 10.97
N ALA A 342 0.33 2.29 10.29
CA ALA A 342 1.68 2.81 10.10
C ALA A 342 2.63 1.79 9.42
N HIS A 343 3.68 1.38 10.07
CA HIS A 343 4.67 0.39 9.63
C HIS A 343 5.08 0.46 8.14
N PRO A 344 6.04 1.35 7.81
CA PRO A 344 6.70 2.29 8.71
C PRO A 344 5.91 3.59 8.83
N GLY A 345 6.08 4.27 9.96
CA GLY A 345 5.54 5.62 10.10
C GLY A 345 5.00 5.95 11.50
N PRO A 346 4.44 7.15 11.64
CA PRO A 346 3.85 7.59 12.88
C PRO A 346 2.56 6.84 13.18
N MET A 347 2.31 6.57 14.45
CA MET A 347 1.13 5.87 14.95
C MET A 347 0.06 6.83 15.49
N ASP A 348 0.05 8.07 15.05
CA ASP A 348 -0.81 9.12 15.57
C ASP A 348 -2.30 8.78 15.45
N THR A 349 -2.69 8.05 14.42
CA THR A 349 -4.08 7.70 14.10
C THR A 349 -4.44 6.24 14.40
N GLU A 350 -3.46 5.38 14.70
CA GLU A 350 -3.66 3.94 14.90
C GLU A 350 -4.73 3.67 15.95
N LYS A 351 -4.52 4.20 17.15
CA LYS A 351 -5.44 3.98 18.26
C LYS A 351 -6.85 4.50 17.95
N GLN A 352 -6.94 5.70 17.41
CA GLN A 352 -8.23 6.34 17.12
C GLN A 352 -9.02 5.57 16.08
N PHE A 353 -8.39 5.15 14.99
CA PHE A 353 -9.03 4.43 13.90
C PHE A 353 -9.49 3.04 14.34
N PHE A 354 -8.61 2.19 14.85
CA PHE A 354 -8.96 0.82 15.21
C PHE A 354 -9.86 0.71 16.44
N ASP A 355 -9.79 1.64 17.41
CA ASP A 355 -10.78 1.72 18.50
C ASP A 355 -12.18 2.07 17.97
N LYS A 356 -12.26 2.88 16.90
CA LYS A 356 -13.52 3.20 16.25
C LYS A 356 -14.08 1.98 15.50
N ILE A 357 -13.22 1.22 14.83
CA ILE A 357 -13.60 -0.05 14.18
C ILE A 357 -14.16 -1.04 15.22
N TYR A 358 -13.49 -1.20 16.36
CA TYR A 358 -14.01 -2.06 17.44
C TYR A 358 -15.41 -1.66 17.92
N LYS A 359 -15.65 -0.36 18.09
CA LYS A 359 -16.98 0.15 18.46
C LYS A 359 -18.03 -0.07 17.37
N MET A 360 -17.68 0.12 16.10
CA MET A 360 -18.57 -0.13 14.97
C MET A 360 -18.98 -1.61 14.91
N ALA A 361 -18.07 -2.54 15.24
CA ALA A 361 -18.38 -3.96 15.37
C ALA A 361 -19.26 -4.30 16.60
N GLY A 362 -19.68 -3.30 17.38
CA GLY A 362 -20.51 -3.48 18.59
C GLY A 362 -19.72 -3.78 19.86
N GLY A 363 -18.42 -3.47 19.88
CA GLY A 363 -17.61 -3.60 21.09
C GLY A 363 -17.89 -2.50 22.11
N ASP A 364 -18.06 -2.87 23.36
CA ASP A 364 -18.22 -1.94 24.49
C ASP A 364 -16.84 -1.53 25.06
N LYS A 365 -16.57 -0.21 25.14
CA LYS A 365 -15.50 0.39 25.93
C LYS A 365 -16.00 1.57 26.73
#